data_2105e8d70d3f8f01501a475673f8674a
#
_entry.id   2105e8d70d3f8f01501a475673f8674a
#
_cell.length_a   1.000
_cell.length_b   1.000
_cell.length_c   1.000
_cell.angle_alpha   90.00
_cell.angle_beta   90.00
_cell.angle_gamma   90.00
#
_symmetry.space_group_name_H-M   'P 1'
#
loop_
_entity.id
_entity.type
_entity.pdbx_description
1 polymer ?
#
loop_
_entity_poly.entity_id
_entity_poly.type
_entity_poly.pdbx_seq_one_letter_code
_entity_poly.pdbx_strand_id
1 'polypeptide(L)'
;MPELKREDIVVKQGDERLQVTQWIPTTGEDGSLALYILIDDAADTSLGGLLGDVRAFIEAQPATTLVGVGYMGNATVRIVQELTNDHGKASQALRLPLGDPGAYGSPYLSLTDMVKRWPDHRGRKEVLMITDGIDRFRGQYSRLSALSPSPDLDTASSLCQRSGVLVHSIYARGTGRRSRNIWILTGGQYGLGQIADETGGEAFFLGYDNPVSFKPYLDQLQAILDNQYWLGFETSPGKKAELRSVDIDTEVSGVDIHSAEGVHVPAAQ
;
A
#
# COMPACT_ATOMS: atom_id res chain seq x y z
N MET A 1 6.49 8.21 21.37
CA MET A 1 5.79 6.93 21.62
C MET A 1 6.55 6.16 22.69
N PRO A 2 5.89 5.34 23.53
CA PRO A 2 6.59 4.43 24.42
C PRO A 2 7.46 3.47 23.59
N GLU A 3 8.63 3.13 24.10
CA GLU A 3 9.52 2.15 23.47
C GLU A 3 8.94 0.75 23.70
N LEU A 4 8.55 0.06 22.63
CA LEU A 4 8.03 -1.30 22.69
C LEU A 4 9.19 -2.30 22.70
N LYS A 5 9.11 -3.25 23.63
CA LYS A 5 10.05 -4.37 23.72
C LYS A 5 9.41 -5.63 23.14
N ARG A 6 10.23 -6.60 22.80
CA ARG A 6 9.77 -7.89 22.26
C ARG A 6 8.76 -8.60 23.16
N GLU A 7 8.93 -8.52 24.48
CA GLU A 7 8.04 -9.12 25.48
C GLU A 7 6.65 -8.44 25.55
N ASP A 8 6.54 -7.21 25.06
CA ASP A 8 5.28 -6.46 25.02
C ASP A 8 4.41 -6.87 23.81
N ILE A 9 4.97 -7.64 22.86
CA ILE A 9 4.31 -8.02 21.62
C ILE A 9 3.64 -9.38 21.77
N VAL A 10 2.37 -9.43 21.42
CA VAL A 10 1.55 -10.64 21.43
C VAL A 10 1.18 -11.00 20.00
N VAL A 11 1.57 -12.19 19.55
CA VAL A 11 1.20 -12.73 18.24
C VAL A 11 0.30 -13.93 18.46
N LYS A 12 -0.86 -13.96 17.80
CA LYS A 12 -1.82 -15.06 17.86
C LYS A 12 -2.15 -15.58 16.47
N GLN A 13 -2.36 -16.87 16.36
CA GLN A 13 -2.88 -17.54 15.18
C GLN A 13 -4.10 -18.37 15.61
N GLY A 14 -5.29 -17.84 15.37
CA GLY A 14 -6.49 -18.36 16.02
C GLY A 14 -6.40 -18.20 17.55
N ASP A 15 -6.57 -19.29 18.30
CA ASP A 15 -6.46 -19.29 19.76
C ASP A 15 -5.01 -19.55 20.26
N GLU A 16 -4.07 -19.83 19.37
CA GLU A 16 -2.69 -20.15 19.73
C GLU A 16 -1.83 -18.89 19.81
N ARG A 17 -1.16 -18.67 20.97
CA ARG A 17 -0.13 -17.63 21.11
C ARG A 17 1.19 -18.14 20.56
N LEU A 18 1.75 -17.41 19.59
CA LEU A 18 3.02 -17.74 18.95
C LEU A 18 4.20 -17.09 19.68
N GLN A 19 5.36 -17.73 19.60
CA GLN A 19 6.59 -17.21 20.19
C GLN A 19 7.19 -16.14 19.28
N VAL A 20 7.30 -14.91 19.79
CA VAL A 20 8.03 -13.81 19.15
C VAL A 20 9.53 -14.04 19.29
N THR A 21 10.21 -14.13 18.16
CA THR A 21 11.67 -14.37 18.12
C THR A 21 12.46 -13.09 17.86
N GLN A 22 11.90 -12.16 17.08
CA GLN A 22 12.54 -10.91 16.71
C GLN A 22 11.55 -9.74 16.80
N TRP A 23 12.06 -8.61 17.27
CA TRP A 23 11.39 -7.31 17.27
C TRP A 23 12.47 -6.24 17.07
N ILE A 24 12.67 -5.80 15.83
CA ILE A 24 13.81 -4.97 15.44
C ILE A 24 13.28 -3.70 14.77
N PRO A 25 13.59 -2.50 15.29
CA PRO A 25 13.20 -1.25 14.65
C PRO A 25 13.89 -1.14 13.27
N THR A 26 13.14 -0.69 12.27
CA THR A 26 13.65 -0.55 10.90
C THR A 26 14.40 0.77 10.72
N THR A 27 15.48 0.95 11.50
CA THR A 27 16.33 2.14 11.49
C THR A 27 17.77 1.77 11.15
N GLY A 28 18.59 2.72 10.75
CA GLY A 28 19.99 2.48 10.42
C GLY A 28 20.17 1.49 9.25
N GLU A 29 20.97 0.46 9.42
CA GLU A 29 21.24 -0.57 8.40
C GLU A 29 20.00 -1.41 8.09
N ASP A 30 19.13 -1.65 9.07
CA ASP A 30 17.87 -2.37 8.92
C ASP A 30 16.75 -1.49 8.32
N GLY A 31 17.00 -0.20 8.13
CA GLY A 31 16.06 0.79 7.61
C GLY A 31 15.88 0.80 6.10
N SER A 32 16.51 -0.12 5.36
CA SER A 32 16.39 -0.14 3.89
C SER A 32 14.94 -0.30 3.44
N LEU A 33 14.47 0.64 2.61
CA LEU A 33 13.13 0.70 2.07
C LEU A 33 13.16 0.86 0.55
N ALA A 34 12.37 0.05 -0.17
CA ALA A 34 12.04 0.26 -1.56
C ALA A 34 10.59 0.75 -1.64
N LEU A 35 10.39 2.04 -1.94
CA LEU A 35 9.10 2.69 -2.03
C LEU A 35 8.77 3.03 -3.47
N TYR A 36 7.71 2.43 -4.03
CA TYR A 36 7.15 2.87 -5.30
C TYR A 36 5.96 3.81 -5.08
N ILE A 37 5.99 4.96 -5.75
CA ILE A 37 4.86 5.88 -5.83
C ILE A 37 4.16 5.63 -7.15
N LEU A 38 2.93 5.11 -7.09
CA LEU A 38 2.11 4.74 -8.23
C LEU A 38 0.94 5.71 -8.37
N ILE A 39 0.93 6.50 -9.45
CA ILE A 39 -0.15 7.45 -9.75
C ILE A 39 -1.05 6.86 -10.81
N ASP A 40 -2.35 6.90 -10.57
CA ASP A 40 -3.34 6.45 -11.55
C ASP A 40 -3.46 7.47 -12.70
N ASP A 41 -3.19 7.03 -13.94
CA ASP A 41 -3.38 7.87 -15.13
C ASP A 41 -4.86 8.20 -15.40
N ALA A 42 -5.81 7.54 -14.71
CA ALA A 42 -7.22 7.90 -14.68
C ALA A 42 -7.55 9.05 -13.71
N ALA A 43 -6.61 9.47 -12.87
CA ALA A 43 -6.84 10.59 -11.94
C ALA A 43 -7.10 11.90 -12.68
N ASP A 44 -7.89 12.77 -12.05
CA ASP A 44 -8.17 14.09 -12.59
C ASP A 44 -6.90 14.95 -12.65
N THR A 45 -6.73 15.72 -13.72
CA THR A 45 -5.54 16.57 -13.92
C THR A 45 -5.39 17.69 -12.88
N SER A 46 -6.46 18.01 -12.11
CA SER A 46 -6.37 18.91 -10.94
C SER A 46 -5.41 18.38 -9.87
N LEU A 47 -5.09 17.08 -9.89
CA LEU A 47 -4.03 16.47 -9.08
C LEU A 47 -2.68 17.21 -9.24
N GLY A 48 -2.47 17.89 -10.37
CA GLY A 48 -1.25 18.66 -10.63
C GLY A 48 -0.88 19.65 -9.55
N GLY A 49 -1.87 20.29 -8.91
CA GLY A 49 -1.65 21.20 -7.78
C GLY A 49 -1.12 20.50 -6.53
N LEU A 50 -1.31 19.19 -6.40
CA LEU A 50 -0.93 18.38 -5.24
C LEU A 50 0.41 17.65 -5.45
N LEU A 51 0.91 17.58 -6.68
CA LEU A 51 2.19 16.91 -6.97
C LEU A 51 3.40 17.62 -6.32
N GLY A 52 3.25 18.89 -5.93
CA GLY A 52 4.25 19.61 -5.14
C GLY A 52 4.50 18.96 -3.79
N ASP A 53 3.43 18.52 -3.11
CA ASP A 53 3.52 17.83 -1.83
C ASP A 53 4.21 16.47 -1.98
N VAL A 54 3.89 15.73 -3.06
CA VAL A 54 4.52 14.43 -3.37
C VAL A 54 6.01 14.60 -3.67
N ARG A 55 6.39 15.67 -4.41
CA ARG A 55 7.83 15.97 -4.65
C ARG A 55 8.56 16.23 -3.36
N ALA A 56 8.00 17.09 -2.49
CA ALA A 56 8.60 17.41 -1.21
C ALA A 56 8.76 16.16 -0.32
N PHE A 57 7.76 15.25 -0.32
CA PHE A 57 7.84 13.98 0.38
C PHE A 57 8.96 13.08 -0.17
N ILE A 58 9.10 12.95 -1.49
CA ILE A 58 10.19 12.18 -2.12
C ILE A 58 11.55 12.75 -1.73
N GLU A 59 11.72 14.07 -1.83
CA GLU A 59 12.99 14.74 -1.57
C GLU A 59 13.41 14.69 -0.10
N ALA A 60 12.45 14.53 0.81
CA ALA A 60 12.69 14.41 2.24
C ALA A 60 13.05 12.98 2.70
N GLN A 61 12.97 11.98 1.82
CA GLN A 61 13.27 10.60 2.20
C GLN A 61 14.74 10.41 2.63
N PRO A 62 15.01 9.54 3.63
CA PRO A 62 16.38 9.25 4.03
C PRO A 62 17.14 8.50 2.93
N ALA A 63 18.47 8.62 2.91
CA ALA A 63 19.33 7.99 1.89
C ALA A 63 19.22 6.45 1.82
N THR A 64 18.69 5.82 2.86
CA THR A 64 18.40 4.37 2.92
C THR A 64 17.13 3.98 2.18
N THR A 65 16.31 4.96 1.77
CA THR A 65 15.08 4.74 1.00
C THR A 65 15.37 4.87 -0.49
N LEU A 66 15.06 3.83 -1.24
CA LEU A 66 15.02 3.87 -2.70
C LEU A 66 13.61 4.24 -3.15
N VAL A 67 13.47 5.28 -3.95
CA VAL A 67 12.18 5.73 -4.47
C VAL A 67 12.07 5.46 -5.96
N GLY A 68 10.98 4.79 -6.37
CA GLY A 68 10.58 4.61 -7.75
C GLY A 68 9.27 5.35 -8.05
N VAL A 69 9.05 5.74 -9.30
CA VAL A 69 7.81 6.41 -9.73
C VAL A 69 7.22 5.68 -10.93
N GLY A 70 5.94 5.38 -10.86
CA GLY A 70 5.20 4.73 -11.94
C GLY A 70 3.79 5.29 -12.12
N TYR A 71 3.23 5.03 -13.30
CA TYR A 71 1.86 5.41 -13.65
C TYR A 71 1.05 4.17 -13.99
N MET A 72 -0.11 4.05 -13.32
CA MET A 72 -1.04 2.93 -13.51
C MET A 72 -1.97 3.20 -14.69
N GLY A 73 -2.13 2.23 -15.58
CA GLY A 73 -3.05 2.29 -16.68
C GLY A 73 -3.02 1.01 -17.51
N ASN A 74 -4.15 0.63 -18.10
CA ASN A 74 -4.27 -0.60 -18.92
C ASN A 74 -3.76 -1.87 -18.20
N ALA A 75 -4.09 -2.05 -16.91
CA ALA A 75 -3.71 -3.19 -16.08
C ALA A 75 -2.19 -3.40 -15.91
N THR A 76 -1.41 -2.35 -16.07
CA THR A 76 0.05 -2.38 -15.93
C THR A 76 0.55 -1.10 -15.26
N VAL A 77 1.82 -1.09 -14.85
CA VAL A 77 2.52 0.11 -14.39
C VAL A 77 3.59 0.48 -15.40
N ARG A 78 3.50 1.69 -15.92
CA ARG A 78 4.58 2.31 -16.65
C ARG A 78 5.55 2.97 -15.67
N ILE A 79 6.66 2.32 -15.39
CA ILE A 79 7.71 2.89 -14.56
C ILE A 79 8.40 4.01 -15.36
N VAL A 80 8.42 5.21 -14.79
CA VAL A 80 9.07 6.39 -15.36
C VAL A 80 10.38 6.71 -14.65
N GLN A 81 10.54 6.21 -13.42
CA GLN A 81 11.77 6.22 -12.66
C GLN A 81 11.87 4.90 -11.86
N GLU A 82 12.90 4.13 -12.14
CA GLU A 82 13.26 2.96 -11.35
C GLU A 82 13.73 3.36 -9.95
N LEU A 83 13.75 2.40 -9.02
CA LEU A 83 14.21 2.62 -7.65
C LEU A 83 15.59 3.29 -7.64
N THR A 84 15.68 4.43 -6.97
CA THR A 84 16.91 5.22 -6.85
C THR A 84 16.98 5.94 -5.50
N ASN A 85 18.17 6.13 -4.97
CA ASN A 85 18.44 7.01 -3.84
C ASN A 85 18.70 8.47 -4.26
N ASP A 86 18.70 8.76 -5.56
CA ASP A 86 18.69 10.13 -6.09
C ASP A 86 17.23 10.64 -6.07
N HIS A 87 16.81 11.16 -4.91
CA HIS A 87 15.44 11.62 -4.68
C HIS A 87 15.09 12.84 -5.54
N GLY A 88 16.06 13.66 -5.90
CA GLY A 88 15.86 14.76 -6.85
C GLY A 88 15.47 14.24 -8.24
N LYS A 89 16.10 13.16 -8.68
CA LYS A 89 15.74 12.49 -9.94
C LYS A 89 14.37 11.85 -9.88
N ALA A 90 14.04 11.19 -8.76
CA ALA A 90 12.72 10.58 -8.56
C ALA A 90 11.61 11.64 -8.54
N SER A 91 11.80 12.77 -7.85
CA SER A 91 10.82 13.86 -7.79
C SER A 91 10.57 14.53 -9.15
N GLN A 92 11.61 14.67 -9.97
CA GLN A 92 11.52 15.23 -11.32
C GLN A 92 10.78 14.32 -12.31
N ALA A 93 10.69 13.01 -12.04
CA ALA A 93 9.95 12.07 -12.87
C ALA A 93 8.42 12.20 -12.72
N LEU A 94 7.94 12.93 -11.70
CA LEU A 94 6.52 13.19 -11.52
C LEU A 94 5.95 14.08 -12.62
N ARG A 95 4.89 13.61 -13.27
CA ARG A 95 4.13 14.33 -14.29
C ARG A 95 2.63 14.35 -13.96
N LEU A 96 1.88 15.14 -14.66
CA LEU A 96 0.41 15.10 -14.61
C LEU A 96 -0.12 13.73 -15.06
N PRO A 97 -1.19 13.21 -14.43
CA PRO A 97 -1.92 12.07 -14.95
C PRO A 97 -2.53 12.42 -16.32
N LEU A 98 -2.80 11.43 -17.14
CA LEU A 98 -3.36 11.62 -18.48
C LEU A 98 -4.87 11.93 -18.45
N GLY A 99 -5.55 11.63 -17.34
CA GLY A 99 -6.99 11.73 -17.25
C GLY A 99 -7.72 10.64 -18.04
N ASP A 100 -7.04 9.54 -18.36
CA ASP A 100 -7.58 8.43 -19.14
C ASP A 100 -7.40 7.11 -18.38
N PRO A 101 -8.51 6.41 -18.03
CA PRO A 101 -8.44 5.13 -17.35
C PRO A 101 -7.87 3.98 -18.23
N GLY A 102 -7.79 4.18 -19.54
CA GLY A 102 -7.45 3.11 -20.46
C GLY A 102 -8.54 2.03 -20.60
N ALA A 103 -8.27 1.00 -21.41
CA ALA A 103 -9.24 -0.07 -21.68
C ALA A 103 -9.41 -1.03 -20.50
N TYR A 104 -8.36 -1.23 -19.70
CA TYR A 104 -8.31 -2.15 -18.53
C TYR A 104 -8.05 -1.35 -17.25
N GLY A 105 -8.89 -0.38 -16.97
CA GLY A 105 -8.71 0.55 -15.86
C GLY A 105 -8.99 -0.11 -14.50
N SER A 106 -8.10 -0.97 -14.02
CA SER A 106 -8.09 -1.51 -12.65
C SER A 106 -6.76 -1.18 -11.97
N PRO A 107 -6.76 -0.40 -10.88
CA PRO A 107 -5.55 -0.12 -10.13
C PRO A 107 -4.98 -1.40 -9.49
N TYR A 108 -5.82 -2.36 -9.16
CA TYR A 108 -5.42 -3.64 -8.55
C TYR A 108 -4.71 -4.57 -9.54
N LEU A 109 -5.14 -4.59 -10.80
CA LEU A 109 -4.40 -5.29 -11.86
C LEU A 109 -3.03 -4.65 -12.11
N SER A 110 -2.97 -3.33 -12.09
CA SER A 110 -1.71 -2.59 -12.24
C SER A 110 -0.77 -2.87 -11.06
N LEU A 111 -1.30 -2.90 -9.82
CA LEU A 111 -0.53 -3.28 -8.65
C LEU A 111 -0.02 -4.73 -8.75
N THR A 112 -0.87 -5.67 -9.18
CA THR A 112 -0.49 -7.07 -9.42
C THR A 112 0.66 -7.18 -10.42
N ASP A 113 0.60 -6.43 -11.53
CA ASP A 113 1.66 -6.37 -12.52
C ASP A 113 2.98 -5.81 -11.91
N MET A 114 2.89 -4.75 -11.12
CA MET A 114 4.05 -4.15 -10.46
C MET A 114 4.71 -5.12 -9.49
N VAL A 115 3.94 -5.76 -8.61
CA VAL A 115 4.48 -6.69 -7.60
C VAL A 115 5.16 -7.90 -8.27
N LYS A 116 4.63 -8.42 -9.38
CA LYS A 116 5.25 -9.50 -10.16
C LYS A 116 6.60 -9.11 -10.77
N ARG A 117 6.80 -7.84 -11.06
CA ARG A 117 8.03 -7.29 -11.67
C ARG A 117 8.93 -6.61 -10.66
N TRP A 118 8.63 -6.73 -9.35
CA TRP A 118 9.43 -6.07 -8.32
C TRP A 118 10.89 -6.47 -8.43
N PRO A 119 11.82 -5.53 -8.49
CA PRO A 119 13.25 -5.86 -8.52
C PRO A 119 13.69 -6.52 -7.20
N ASP A 120 14.74 -7.33 -7.25
CA ASP A 120 15.26 -7.98 -6.05
C ASP A 120 15.69 -6.94 -5.01
N HIS A 121 15.08 -7.02 -3.83
CA HIS A 121 15.32 -6.11 -2.72
C HIS A 121 15.12 -6.84 -1.39
N ARG A 122 16.10 -6.73 -0.49
CA ARG A 122 16.08 -7.43 0.81
C ARG A 122 15.43 -6.63 1.93
N GLY A 123 15.26 -5.32 1.76
CA GLY A 123 14.61 -4.44 2.71
C GLY A 123 13.09 -4.45 2.62
N ARG A 124 12.46 -3.51 3.32
CA ARG A 124 11.02 -3.27 3.24
C ARG A 124 10.60 -2.94 1.80
N LYS A 125 9.43 -3.43 1.42
CA LYS A 125 8.83 -3.16 0.11
C LYS A 125 7.47 -2.50 0.33
N GLU A 126 7.33 -1.28 -0.13
CA GLU A 126 6.11 -0.52 0.08
C GLU A 126 5.67 0.21 -1.19
N VAL A 127 4.37 0.35 -1.32
CA VAL A 127 3.74 1.08 -2.43
C VAL A 127 2.86 2.17 -1.85
N LEU A 128 2.99 3.38 -2.36
CA LEU A 128 2.01 4.44 -2.19
C LEU A 128 1.20 4.56 -3.49
N MET A 129 -0.06 4.16 -3.45
CA MET A 129 -1.01 4.32 -4.57
C MET A 129 -1.74 5.66 -4.45
N ILE A 130 -1.78 6.46 -5.51
CA ILE A 130 -2.57 7.69 -5.62
C ILE A 130 -3.64 7.45 -6.70
N THR A 131 -4.85 7.10 -6.28
CA THR A 131 -5.93 6.61 -7.16
C THR A 131 -7.30 6.78 -6.50
N ASP A 132 -8.38 6.67 -7.28
CA ASP A 132 -9.75 6.59 -6.75
C ASP A 132 -10.18 5.16 -6.36
N GLY A 133 -9.35 4.15 -6.57
CA GLY A 133 -9.61 2.76 -6.22
C GLY A 133 -10.69 2.08 -7.05
N ILE A 134 -11.24 2.74 -8.08
CA ILE A 134 -12.35 2.19 -8.87
C ILE A 134 -11.83 1.16 -9.88
N ASP A 135 -12.26 -0.09 -9.73
CA ASP A 135 -12.05 -1.12 -10.75
C ASP A 135 -12.98 -0.89 -11.95
N ARG A 136 -12.46 -0.20 -12.97
CA ARG A 136 -13.21 0.11 -14.19
C ARG A 136 -13.25 -1.05 -15.17
N PHE A 137 -12.38 -2.02 -14.99
CA PHE A 137 -12.29 -3.18 -15.90
C PHE A 137 -13.45 -4.15 -15.69
N ARG A 138 -13.75 -4.50 -14.43
CA ARG A 138 -14.83 -5.44 -14.12
C ARG A 138 -16.20 -4.82 -13.96
N GLY A 139 -16.30 -3.51 -14.06
CA GLY A 139 -17.58 -2.84 -14.14
C GLY A 139 -18.45 -2.97 -12.90
N GLN A 140 -17.97 -2.57 -11.75
CA GLN A 140 -18.81 -2.38 -10.56
C GLN A 140 -19.76 -1.18 -10.76
N TYR A 141 -20.97 -1.40 -11.29
CA TYR A 141 -21.84 -0.29 -11.71
C TYR A 141 -23.16 -0.22 -10.97
N SER A 142 -23.51 -1.20 -10.17
CA SER A 142 -24.70 -1.21 -9.35
C SER A 142 -24.37 -0.93 -7.88
N ARG A 143 -25.36 -0.48 -7.11
CA ARG A 143 -25.24 -0.33 -5.66
C ARG A 143 -24.76 -1.63 -4.96
N LEU A 144 -25.22 -2.77 -5.43
CA LEU A 144 -24.86 -4.07 -4.87
C LEU A 144 -23.44 -4.49 -5.25
N SER A 145 -23.01 -4.23 -6.49
CA SER A 145 -21.66 -4.57 -6.94
C SER A 145 -20.58 -3.60 -6.46
N ALA A 146 -20.94 -2.34 -6.16
CA ALA A 146 -20.00 -1.36 -5.64
C ALA A 146 -19.46 -1.68 -4.23
N LEU A 147 -20.22 -2.46 -3.47
CA LEU A 147 -19.86 -2.89 -2.11
C LEU A 147 -19.36 -4.35 -2.06
N SER A 148 -19.19 -5.00 -3.20
CA SER A 148 -18.62 -6.35 -3.28
C SER A 148 -17.13 -6.23 -3.61
N PRO A 149 -16.27 -6.99 -2.92
CA PRO A 149 -14.85 -7.03 -3.23
C PRO A 149 -14.62 -7.35 -4.71
N SER A 150 -13.65 -6.67 -5.32
CA SER A 150 -13.22 -7.00 -6.68
C SER A 150 -12.32 -8.24 -6.63
N PRO A 151 -12.53 -9.28 -7.45
CA PRO A 151 -11.60 -10.40 -7.54
C PRO A 151 -10.16 -9.99 -7.90
N ASP A 152 -10.01 -8.83 -8.56
CA ASP A 152 -8.71 -8.27 -8.89
C ASP A 152 -8.05 -7.68 -7.65
N LEU A 153 -8.83 -7.10 -6.71
CA LEU A 153 -8.35 -6.65 -5.40
C LEU A 153 -7.89 -7.84 -4.56
N ASP A 154 -8.71 -8.89 -4.43
CA ASP A 154 -8.35 -10.09 -3.64
C ASP A 154 -7.07 -10.74 -4.17
N THR A 155 -6.91 -10.76 -5.51
CA THR A 155 -5.69 -11.26 -6.16
C THR A 155 -4.49 -10.39 -5.85
N ALA A 156 -4.64 -9.07 -5.91
CA ALA A 156 -3.56 -8.12 -5.62
C ALA A 156 -3.13 -8.21 -4.15
N SER A 157 -4.09 -8.21 -3.23
CA SER A 157 -3.85 -8.32 -1.80
C SER A 157 -3.10 -9.61 -1.44
N SER A 158 -3.61 -10.77 -1.90
CA SER A 158 -2.96 -12.05 -1.68
C SER A 158 -1.53 -12.11 -2.26
N LEU A 159 -1.27 -11.44 -3.38
CA LEU A 159 0.05 -11.36 -3.96
C LEU A 159 0.96 -10.45 -3.14
N CYS A 160 0.48 -9.28 -2.71
CA CYS A 160 1.22 -8.35 -1.85
C CYS A 160 1.63 -9.02 -0.54
N GLN A 161 0.70 -9.68 0.15
CA GLN A 161 0.96 -10.41 1.38
C GLN A 161 2.05 -11.49 1.19
N ARG A 162 1.96 -12.30 0.12
CA ARG A 162 2.97 -13.32 -0.18
C ARG A 162 4.34 -12.76 -0.54
N SER A 163 4.37 -11.56 -1.10
CA SER A 163 5.60 -10.89 -1.55
C SER A 163 6.19 -9.97 -0.47
N GLY A 164 5.49 -9.80 0.66
CA GLY A 164 5.87 -8.88 1.73
C GLY A 164 5.85 -7.42 1.26
N VAL A 165 4.84 -7.03 0.48
CA VAL A 165 4.65 -5.66 -0.01
C VAL A 165 3.50 -5.01 0.78
N LEU A 166 3.78 -3.94 1.50
CA LEU A 166 2.77 -3.11 2.16
C LEU A 166 2.20 -2.11 1.16
N VAL A 167 0.89 -1.87 1.23
CA VAL A 167 0.21 -0.96 0.31
C VAL A 167 -0.45 0.18 1.06
N HIS A 168 0.07 1.38 0.86
CA HIS A 168 -0.57 2.62 1.29
C HIS A 168 -1.33 3.24 0.14
N SER A 169 -2.38 3.99 0.44
CA SER A 169 -3.15 4.67 -0.58
C SER A 169 -3.55 6.09 -0.16
N ILE A 170 -3.49 7.02 -1.10
CA ILE A 170 -4.12 8.33 -0.99
C ILE A 170 -5.21 8.39 -2.05
N TYR A 171 -6.43 8.67 -1.60
CA TYR A 171 -7.53 8.86 -2.52
C TYR A 171 -7.31 10.10 -3.40
N ALA A 172 -7.37 9.89 -4.71
CA ALA A 172 -7.35 10.95 -5.72
C ALA A 172 -8.51 10.73 -6.69
N ARG A 173 -9.36 11.74 -6.82
CA ARG A 173 -10.54 11.65 -7.69
C ARG A 173 -10.16 11.35 -9.14
N GLY A 174 -10.81 10.37 -9.72
CA GLY A 174 -10.66 10.02 -11.13
C GLY A 174 -11.52 10.87 -12.06
N THR A 175 -11.30 10.74 -13.37
CA THR A 175 -12.06 11.40 -14.43
C THR A 175 -13.30 10.61 -14.85
N GLY A 176 -14.21 11.30 -15.56
CA GLY A 176 -15.34 10.70 -16.24
C GLY A 176 -16.62 10.55 -15.42
N ARG A 177 -17.66 9.94 -16.03
CA ARG A 177 -19.01 9.85 -15.42
C ARG A 177 -19.05 8.96 -14.19
N ARG A 178 -18.20 7.95 -14.08
CA ARG A 178 -18.13 7.01 -12.96
C ARG A 178 -17.67 7.71 -11.69
N SER A 179 -16.74 8.65 -11.80
CA SER A 179 -16.26 9.49 -10.69
C SER A 179 -17.30 10.53 -10.20
N ARG A 180 -18.56 10.44 -10.63
CA ARG A 180 -19.69 11.23 -10.13
C ARG A 180 -20.74 10.37 -9.42
N ASN A 181 -20.60 9.07 -9.41
CA ASN A 181 -21.55 8.16 -8.76
C ASN A 181 -21.05 7.81 -7.36
N ILE A 182 -21.77 8.28 -6.34
CA ILE A 182 -21.42 8.11 -4.93
C ILE A 182 -21.18 6.64 -4.53
N TRP A 183 -21.97 5.71 -5.07
CA TRP A 183 -21.81 4.28 -4.76
C TRP A 183 -20.51 3.71 -5.33
N ILE A 184 -20.13 4.15 -6.52
CA ILE A 184 -18.87 3.74 -7.16
C ILE A 184 -17.68 4.33 -6.40
N LEU A 185 -17.77 5.60 -6.01
CA LEU A 185 -16.75 6.27 -5.21
C LEU A 185 -16.56 5.59 -3.84
N THR A 186 -17.68 5.30 -3.15
CA THR A 186 -17.65 4.56 -1.88
C THR A 186 -17.01 3.18 -2.04
N GLY A 187 -17.35 2.46 -3.11
CA GLY A 187 -16.74 1.16 -3.42
C GLY A 187 -15.25 1.27 -3.71
N GLY A 188 -14.80 2.33 -4.40
CA GLY A 188 -13.38 2.60 -4.63
C GLY A 188 -12.62 2.83 -3.31
N GLN A 189 -13.14 3.71 -2.45
CA GLN A 189 -12.55 3.97 -1.13
C GLN A 189 -12.54 2.72 -0.24
N TYR A 190 -13.64 1.94 -0.25
CA TYR A 190 -13.69 0.67 0.46
C TYR A 190 -12.57 -0.29 0.01
N GLY A 191 -12.36 -0.41 -1.31
CA GLY A 191 -11.28 -1.25 -1.84
C GLY A 191 -9.89 -0.74 -1.48
N LEU A 192 -9.69 0.59 -1.39
CA LEU A 192 -8.42 1.17 -0.93
C LEU A 192 -8.17 0.88 0.56
N GLY A 193 -9.21 0.99 1.41
CA GLY A 193 -9.13 0.59 2.81
C GLY A 193 -8.80 -0.89 2.94
N GLN A 194 -9.56 -1.76 2.25
CA GLN A 194 -9.37 -3.19 2.31
C GLN A 194 -7.94 -3.63 1.96
N ILE A 195 -7.37 -3.13 0.85
CA ILE A 195 -6.01 -3.55 0.46
C ILE A 195 -4.95 -3.02 1.42
N ALA A 196 -5.16 -1.84 2.01
CA ALA A 196 -4.28 -1.31 3.03
C ALA A 196 -4.32 -2.18 4.29
N ASP A 197 -5.50 -2.45 4.85
CA ASP A 197 -5.70 -3.27 6.04
C ASP A 197 -5.12 -4.67 5.85
N GLU A 198 -5.44 -5.36 4.76
CA GLU A 198 -4.98 -6.72 4.48
C GLU A 198 -3.45 -6.81 4.32
N THR A 199 -2.79 -5.74 3.86
CA THR A 199 -1.33 -5.72 3.64
C THR A 199 -0.54 -5.05 4.77
N GLY A 200 -1.21 -4.44 5.75
CA GLY A 200 -0.58 -3.72 6.87
C GLY A 200 -0.15 -2.29 6.53
N GLY A 201 -0.73 -1.70 5.50
CA GLY A 201 -0.54 -0.31 5.13
C GLY A 201 -1.63 0.61 5.68
N GLU A 202 -1.78 1.79 5.08
CA GLU A 202 -2.75 2.81 5.52
C GLU A 202 -3.45 3.46 4.32
N ALA A 203 -4.74 3.75 4.43
CA ALA A 203 -5.54 4.40 3.40
C ALA A 203 -6.02 5.78 3.85
N PHE A 204 -5.60 6.81 3.11
CA PHE A 204 -5.90 8.21 3.42
C PHE A 204 -6.98 8.77 2.48
N PHE A 205 -8.13 9.15 3.02
CA PHE A 205 -9.18 9.83 2.28
C PHE A 205 -10.05 10.69 3.19
N LEU A 206 -10.54 11.81 2.65
CA LEU A 206 -11.50 12.68 3.32
C LEU A 206 -12.54 13.13 2.30
N GLY A 207 -13.73 12.53 2.35
CA GLY A 207 -14.79 12.79 1.37
C GLY A 207 -14.47 12.19 -0.01
N TYR A 208 -15.08 12.74 -1.05
CA TYR A 208 -15.04 12.20 -2.43
C TYR A 208 -14.38 13.14 -3.44
N ASP A 209 -13.86 14.26 -3.00
CA ASP A 209 -13.09 15.20 -3.82
C ASP A 209 -11.61 15.13 -3.49
N ASN A 210 -10.77 15.68 -4.37
CA ASN A 210 -9.36 15.82 -4.05
C ASN A 210 -9.21 16.74 -2.82
N PRO A 211 -8.33 16.40 -1.88
CA PRO A 211 -8.01 17.28 -0.76
C PRO A 211 -7.32 18.55 -1.26
N VAL A 212 -7.29 19.57 -0.42
CA VAL A 212 -6.58 20.83 -0.72
C VAL A 212 -5.06 20.62 -0.76
N SER A 213 -4.55 19.65 0.01
CA SER A 213 -3.13 19.30 0.10
C SER A 213 -2.99 17.82 0.49
N PHE A 214 -1.98 17.14 -0.06
CA PHE A 214 -1.58 15.80 0.37
C PHE A 214 -0.64 15.82 1.57
N LYS A 215 -0.08 16.98 1.91
CA LYS A 215 0.91 17.08 2.98
C LYS A 215 0.49 16.42 4.30
N PRO A 216 -0.74 16.62 4.84
CA PRO A 216 -1.13 15.96 6.09
C PRO A 216 -1.10 14.43 6.03
N TYR A 217 -1.46 13.84 4.89
CA TYR A 217 -1.42 12.38 4.69
C TYR A 217 0.00 11.87 4.51
N LEU A 218 0.82 12.63 3.78
CA LEU A 218 2.25 12.29 3.58
C LEU A 218 3.04 12.45 4.88
N ASP A 219 2.72 13.42 5.73
CA ASP A 219 3.30 13.55 7.07
C ASP A 219 2.93 12.35 7.96
N GLN A 220 1.68 11.87 7.90
CA GLN A 220 1.24 10.66 8.62
C GLN A 220 1.93 9.42 8.06
N LEU A 221 2.02 9.28 6.74
CA LEU A 221 2.75 8.17 6.12
C LEU A 221 4.22 8.19 6.55
N GLN A 222 4.88 9.36 6.56
CA GLN A 222 6.26 9.45 7.04
C GLN A 222 6.39 8.97 8.48
N ALA A 223 5.45 9.36 9.35
CA ALA A 223 5.46 8.90 10.74
C ALA A 223 5.29 7.37 10.84
N ILE A 224 4.50 6.75 9.96
CA ILE A 224 4.36 5.29 9.86
C ILE A 224 5.70 4.68 9.42
N LEU A 225 6.30 5.17 8.33
CA LEU A 225 7.58 4.65 7.79
C LEU A 225 8.72 4.74 8.81
N ASP A 226 8.73 5.77 9.65
CA ASP A 226 9.74 6.00 10.68
C ASP A 226 9.56 5.12 11.94
N ASN A 227 8.36 4.52 12.12
CA ASN A 227 8.00 3.74 13.31
C ASN A 227 7.70 2.27 13.00
N GLN A 228 8.30 1.70 11.98
CA GLN A 228 8.14 0.30 11.63
C GLN A 228 9.16 -0.60 12.33
N TYR A 229 8.77 -1.89 12.45
CA TYR A 229 9.60 -2.93 13.06
C TYR A 229 9.55 -4.22 12.22
N TRP A 230 10.66 -4.92 12.19
CA TRP A 230 10.69 -6.31 11.76
C TRP A 230 10.20 -7.19 12.91
N LEU A 231 9.12 -7.92 12.68
CA LEU A 231 8.58 -8.91 13.60
C LEU A 231 8.92 -10.31 13.10
N GLY A 232 9.63 -11.08 13.92
CA GLY A 232 9.84 -12.50 13.70
C GLY A 232 9.10 -13.32 14.74
N PHE A 233 8.44 -14.39 14.32
CA PHE A 233 7.77 -15.34 15.20
C PHE A 233 7.82 -16.76 14.61
N GLU A 234 7.64 -17.76 15.47
CA GLU A 234 7.63 -19.16 15.05
C GLU A 234 6.19 -19.63 14.83
N THR A 235 5.95 -20.33 13.71
CA THR A 235 4.68 -20.99 13.42
C THR A 235 4.92 -22.39 12.86
N SER A 236 3.98 -23.30 13.10
CA SER A 236 4.06 -24.65 12.55
C SER A 236 3.82 -24.67 11.05
N PRO A 237 4.63 -25.39 10.26
CA PRO A 237 4.43 -25.50 8.82
C PRO A 237 3.09 -26.15 8.50
N GLY A 238 2.48 -25.73 7.40
CA GLY A 238 1.19 -26.28 6.93
C GLY A 238 1.37 -27.57 6.14
N LYS A 239 0.29 -28.34 5.93
CA LYS A 239 0.27 -29.44 4.97
C LYS A 239 0.46 -28.95 3.53
N LYS A 240 0.07 -27.72 3.27
CA LYS A 240 0.23 -26.99 2.00
C LYS A 240 0.70 -25.58 2.32
N ALA A 241 1.36 -24.94 1.36
CA ALA A 241 1.64 -23.51 1.44
C ALA A 241 0.31 -22.74 1.46
N GLU A 242 0.10 -21.93 2.48
CA GLU A 242 -1.16 -21.19 2.69
C GLU A 242 -0.91 -19.84 3.35
N LEU A 243 -1.85 -18.91 3.14
CA LEU A 243 -1.92 -17.68 3.89
C LEU A 243 -2.68 -17.97 5.18
N ARG A 244 -2.10 -17.64 6.34
CA ARG A 244 -2.76 -17.77 7.65
C ARG A 244 -2.96 -16.42 8.27
N SER A 245 -4.14 -16.19 8.80
CA SER A 245 -4.42 -14.99 9.57
C SER A 245 -3.58 -14.99 10.85
N VAL A 246 -3.02 -13.84 11.17
CA VAL A 246 -2.31 -13.55 12.41
C VAL A 246 -2.89 -12.27 13.01
N ASP A 247 -3.00 -12.28 14.32
CA ASP A 247 -3.40 -11.13 15.12
C ASP A 247 -2.19 -10.68 15.94
N ILE A 248 -1.82 -9.42 15.80
CA ILE A 248 -0.64 -8.84 16.45
C ILE A 248 -1.11 -7.68 17.32
N ASP A 249 -0.82 -7.77 18.60
CA ASP A 249 -1.29 -6.83 19.62
C ASP A 249 -0.16 -6.53 20.62
N THR A 250 -0.39 -5.56 21.50
CA THR A 250 0.51 -5.21 22.60
C THR A 250 -0.27 -4.99 23.90
N GLU A 251 0.35 -5.37 25.02
CA GLU A 251 -0.18 -5.09 26.34
C GLU A 251 0.07 -3.63 26.80
N VAL A 252 0.82 -2.85 26.03
CA VAL A 252 1.16 -1.45 26.33
C VAL A 252 -0.02 -0.55 25.97
N SER A 253 -0.60 0.12 26.95
CA SER A 253 -1.77 0.99 26.77
C SER A 253 -1.45 2.20 25.87
N GLY A 254 -2.38 2.54 24.96
CA GLY A 254 -2.28 3.70 24.07
C GLY A 254 -1.36 3.48 22.88
N VAL A 255 -1.06 2.22 22.55
CA VAL A 255 -0.34 1.82 21.33
C VAL A 255 -1.22 0.88 20.53
N ASP A 256 -1.39 1.17 19.26
CA ASP A 256 -2.02 0.30 18.27
C ASP A 256 -0.93 -0.20 17.30
N ILE A 257 -0.97 -1.52 16.99
CA ILE A 257 -0.04 -2.13 16.06
C ILE A 257 -0.78 -2.40 14.74
N HIS A 258 -0.33 -1.76 13.67
CA HIS A 258 -0.79 -2.04 12.32
C HIS A 258 0.11 -3.07 11.65
N SER A 259 -0.47 -4.14 11.14
CA SER A 259 0.26 -5.22 10.47
C SER A 259 -0.58 -5.87 9.38
N ALA A 260 0.06 -6.62 8.49
CA ALA A 260 -0.69 -7.45 7.54
C ALA A 260 -1.56 -8.47 8.30
N GLU A 261 -2.81 -8.65 7.85
CA GLU A 261 -3.76 -9.61 8.46
C GLU A 261 -3.34 -11.08 8.30
N GLY A 262 -2.37 -11.36 7.42
CA GLY A 262 -1.95 -12.72 7.15
C GLY A 262 -0.48 -12.86 6.79
N VAL A 263 0.07 -14.03 7.12
CA VAL A 263 1.43 -14.44 6.76
C VAL A 263 1.41 -15.69 5.90
N HIS A 264 2.30 -15.74 4.94
CA HIS A 264 2.47 -16.93 4.09
C HIS A 264 3.30 -17.99 4.81
N VAL A 265 2.65 -19.09 5.15
CA VAL A 265 3.28 -20.25 5.79
C VAL A 265 3.61 -21.28 4.71
N PRO A 266 4.88 -21.68 4.56
CA PRO A 266 5.26 -22.70 3.57
C PRO A 266 4.72 -24.07 3.95
N ALA A 267 4.64 -24.99 2.97
CA ALA A 267 4.39 -26.41 3.25
C ALA A 267 5.53 -27.03 4.04
N ALA A 268 5.22 -28.01 4.88
CA ALA A 268 6.26 -28.88 5.47
C ALA A 268 7.05 -29.54 4.33
N GLN A 269 8.38 -29.53 4.47
CA GLN A 269 9.29 -30.22 3.53
C GLN A 269 9.26 -31.72 3.76
#